data_5e6431805e0c9691c40f69df87b1434a
#
_entry.id   5e6431805e0c9691c40f69df87b1434a
#
_cell.length_a   1.000
_cell.length_b   1.000
_cell.length_c   1.000
_cell.angle_alpha   90.00
_cell.angle_beta   90.00
_cell.angle_gamma   90.00
#
_symmetry.space_group_name_H-M   'P 1'
#
loop_
_entity.id
_entity.type
_entity.pdbx_description
1 polymer ?
#
loop_
_entity_poly.entity_id
_entity_poly.type
_entity_poly.pdbx_seq_one_letter_code
_entity_poly.pdbx_strand_id
1 'polypeptide(L)'
;MIWCVEDDASIRDIEVYALTSTGFEARGFADGDTFWDALQKEAPPELVVLDVMLPGTDGIELLRRLRASARFAELPVVMATAKGAEYDKILSLIHI
;
A
#
# COMPACT_ATOMS: atom_id res chain seq x y z
N MET A 1 -5.08 2.19 11.84
CA MET A 1 -3.86 1.56 11.28
C MET A 1 -3.82 1.77 9.77
N ILE A 2 -2.69 2.24 9.27
CA ILE A 2 -2.43 2.42 7.84
C ILE A 2 -1.41 1.37 7.42
N TRP A 3 -1.69 0.66 6.34
CA TRP A 3 -0.77 -0.34 5.81
C TRP A 3 -0.12 0.17 4.53
N CYS A 4 1.22 0.05 4.46
CA CYS A 4 2.02 0.48 3.33
C CYS A 4 2.60 -0.75 2.65
N VAL A 5 2.32 -0.94 1.36
CA VAL A 5 2.87 -2.04 0.57
C VAL A 5 3.93 -1.48 -0.35
N GLU A 6 5.20 -1.75 -0.05
CA GLU A 6 6.36 -1.19 -0.74
C GLU A 6 7.51 -2.19 -0.67
N ASP A 7 8.08 -2.56 -1.81
CA ASP A 7 9.17 -3.54 -1.87
C ASP A 7 10.53 -2.98 -1.45
N ASP A 8 10.78 -1.70 -1.68
CA ASP A 8 12.02 -1.05 -1.26
C ASP A 8 11.98 -0.78 0.24
N ALA A 9 12.89 -1.43 0.98
CA ALA A 9 12.91 -1.32 2.44
C ALA A 9 13.15 0.11 2.93
N SER A 10 14.01 0.87 2.24
CA SER A 10 14.32 2.24 2.63
C SER A 10 13.11 3.15 2.44
N ILE A 11 12.40 3.00 1.33
CA ILE A 11 11.20 3.78 1.04
C ILE A 11 10.08 3.38 1.98
N ARG A 12 9.92 2.10 2.23
CA ARG A 12 8.92 1.59 3.17
C ARG A 12 9.13 2.15 4.57
N ASP A 13 10.36 2.18 5.04
CA ASP A 13 10.71 2.73 6.35
C ASP A 13 10.40 4.23 6.42
N ILE A 14 10.67 4.97 5.35
CA ILE A 14 10.36 6.39 5.27
C ILE A 14 8.84 6.63 5.32
N GLU A 15 8.08 5.83 4.60
CA GLU A 15 6.61 5.94 4.60
C GLU A 15 6.04 5.67 5.99
N VAL A 16 6.47 4.59 6.62
CA VAL A 16 6.02 4.23 7.97
C VAL A 16 6.43 5.31 8.97
N TYR A 17 7.67 5.78 8.88
CA TYR A 17 8.15 6.84 9.77
C TYR A 17 7.35 8.13 9.62
N ALA A 18 7.09 8.55 8.38
CA ALA A 18 6.34 9.77 8.12
C ALA A 18 4.92 9.69 8.70
N LEU A 19 4.26 8.55 8.52
CA LEU A 19 2.91 8.35 9.04
C LEU A 19 2.88 8.29 10.57
N THR A 20 3.81 7.56 11.18
CA THR A 20 3.86 7.45 12.63
C THR A 20 4.25 8.77 13.29
N SER A 21 5.09 9.57 12.64
CA SER A 21 5.48 10.89 13.13
C SER A 21 4.33 11.90 13.15
N THR A 22 3.32 11.67 12.31
CA THR A 22 2.13 12.54 12.26
C THR A 22 0.97 12.03 13.12
N GLY A 23 1.21 10.98 13.92
CA GLY A 23 0.25 10.47 14.87
C GLY A 23 -0.57 9.28 14.41
N PHE A 24 -0.31 8.74 13.23
CA PHE A 24 -0.98 7.53 12.74
C PHE A 24 -0.21 6.28 13.16
N GLU A 25 -0.92 5.18 13.28
CA GLU A 25 -0.27 3.87 13.36
C GLU A 25 -0.08 3.35 11.94
N ALA A 26 1.12 2.85 11.65
CA ALA A 26 1.46 2.37 10.31
C ALA A 26 2.25 1.08 10.36
N ARG A 27 2.05 0.23 9.36
CA ARG A 27 2.74 -1.04 9.21
C ARG A 27 3.13 -1.23 7.75
N GLY A 28 4.35 -1.73 7.52
CA GLY A 28 4.86 -1.96 6.17
C GLY A 28 4.82 -3.42 5.77
N PHE A 29 4.60 -3.66 4.47
CA PHE A 29 4.67 -4.98 3.84
C PHE A 29 5.60 -4.90 2.64
N ALA A 30 6.43 -5.92 2.48
CA ALA A 30 7.44 -5.95 1.42
C ALA A 30 6.90 -6.37 0.06
N ASP A 31 5.76 -7.04 0.03
CA ASP A 31 5.18 -7.57 -1.20
C ASP A 31 3.66 -7.73 -1.08
N GLY A 32 3.04 -8.00 -2.22
CA GLY A 32 1.59 -8.16 -2.28
C GLY A 32 1.08 -9.41 -1.60
N ASP A 33 1.88 -10.47 -1.61
CA ASP A 33 1.45 -11.75 -1.02
C ASP A 33 1.35 -11.69 0.48
N THR A 34 2.34 -11.10 1.15
CA THR A 34 2.30 -10.92 2.61
C THR A 34 1.19 -9.96 3.02
N PHE A 35 0.98 -8.91 2.25
CA PHE A 35 -0.11 -7.98 2.46
C PHE A 35 -1.47 -8.67 2.35
N TRP A 36 -1.68 -9.42 1.27
CA TRP A 36 -2.94 -10.12 1.04
C TRP A 36 -3.22 -11.15 2.14
N ASP A 37 -2.18 -11.88 2.54
CA ASP A 37 -2.29 -12.87 3.61
C ASP A 37 -2.71 -12.22 4.92
N ALA A 38 -2.13 -11.07 5.26
CA ALA A 38 -2.49 -10.32 6.47
C ALA A 38 -3.95 -9.84 6.42
N LEU A 39 -4.43 -9.41 5.25
CA LEU A 39 -5.83 -9.02 5.07
C LEU A 39 -6.80 -10.16 5.38
N GLN A 40 -6.40 -11.40 5.08
CA GLN A 40 -7.25 -12.56 5.33
C GLN A 40 -7.29 -12.94 6.81
N LYS A 41 -6.24 -12.63 7.56
CA LYS A 41 -6.05 -13.11 8.94
C LYS A 41 -6.30 -12.06 10.01
N GLU A 42 -6.17 -10.79 9.68
CA GLU A 42 -6.25 -9.70 10.64
C GLU A 42 -7.39 -8.75 10.30
N ALA A 43 -7.72 -7.87 11.24
CA ALA A 43 -8.68 -6.81 10.99
C ALA A 43 -8.14 -5.88 9.90
N PRO A 44 -8.97 -5.47 8.92
CA PRO A 44 -8.49 -4.62 7.83
C PRO A 44 -8.02 -3.25 8.33
N PRO A 45 -7.04 -2.64 7.66
CA PRO A 45 -6.61 -1.28 7.99
C PRO A 45 -7.66 -0.26 7.54
N GLU A 46 -7.51 0.95 8.01
CA GLU A 46 -8.39 2.07 7.60
C GLU A 46 -7.99 2.62 6.23
N LEU A 47 -6.73 2.45 5.85
CA LEU A 47 -6.18 2.96 4.61
C LEU A 47 -4.99 2.11 4.18
N VAL A 48 -4.85 1.92 2.87
CA VAL A 48 -3.69 1.25 2.28
C VAL A 48 -2.97 2.21 1.36
N VAL A 49 -1.65 2.34 1.54
CA VAL A 49 -0.75 3.01 0.60
C VAL A 49 -0.09 1.90 -0.21
N LEU A 50 -0.38 1.85 -1.50
CA LEU A 50 -0.02 0.73 -2.35
C LEU A 50 0.91 1.17 -3.46
N ASP A 51 2.09 0.54 -3.54
CA ASP A 51 3.01 0.78 -4.65
C ASP A 51 2.47 0.11 -5.92
N VAL A 52 2.48 0.85 -7.02
CA VAL A 52 2.03 0.32 -8.31
C VAL A 52 3.00 -0.74 -8.82
N MET A 53 4.30 -0.55 -8.58
CA MET A 53 5.34 -1.44 -9.10
C MET A 53 5.88 -2.35 -8.02
N LEU A 54 5.20 -3.48 -7.80
CA LEU A 54 5.63 -4.49 -6.86
C LEU A 54 6.15 -5.73 -7.62
N PRO A 55 7.16 -6.43 -7.08
CA PRO A 55 7.60 -7.69 -7.66
C PRO A 55 6.51 -8.76 -7.50
N GLY A 56 6.37 -9.59 -8.52
CA GLY A 56 5.36 -10.65 -8.53
C GLY A 56 3.98 -10.11 -8.90
N THR A 57 3.14 -9.84 -7.92
CA THR A 57 1.81 -9.27 -8.15
C THR A 57 1.91 -7.74 -8.08
N ASP A 58 1.61 -7.06 -9.19
CA ASP A 58 1.70 -5.60 -9.22
C ASP A 58 0.56 -4.93 -8.44
N GLY A 59 0.75 -3.63 -8.13
CA GLY A 59 -0.20 -2.89 -7.31
C GLY A 59 -1.57 -2.74 -7.95
N ILE A 60 -1.64 -2.67 -9.28
CA ILE A 60 -2.92 -2.55 -9.99
C ILE A 60 -3.70 -3.86 -9.87
N GLU A 61 -3.02 -4.99 -9.97
CA GLU A 61 -3.66 -6.30 -9.79
C GLU A 61 -4.18 -6.47 -8.36
N LEU A 62 -3.41 -6.02 -7.37
CA LEU A 62 -3.85 -6.03 -5.98
C LEU A 62 -5.09 -5.17 -5.78
N LEU A 63 -5.11 -3.98 -6.37
CA LEU A 63 -6.27 -3.10 -6.31
C LEU A 63 -7.50 -3.77 -6.94
N ARG A 64 -7.31 -4.43 -8.08
CA ARG A 64 -8.39 -5.16 -8.75
C ARG A 64 -8.96 -6.25 -7.86
N ARG A 65 -8.09 -7.01 -7.18
CA ARG A 65 -8.52 -8.05 -6.24
C ARG A 65 -9.29 -7.47 -5.06
N LEU A 66 -8.84 -6.34 -4.54
CA LEU A 66 -9.53 -5.66 -3.43
C LEU A 66 -10.93 -5.24 -3.86
N ARG A 67 -11.06 -4.63 -5.04
CA ARG A 67 -12.36 -4.16 -5.54
C ARG A 67 -13.30 -5.30 -5.91
N ALA A 68 -12.77 -6.46 -6.25
CA ALA A 68 -13.56 -7.66 -6.54
C ALA A 68 -14.01 -8.39 -5.27
N SER A 69 -13.41 -8.11 -4.14
CA SER A 69 -13.76 -8.75 -2.87
C SER A 69 -14.88 -7.97 -2.18
N ALA A 70 -15.96 -8.65 -1.80
CA ALA A 70 -17.06 -8.03 -1.07
C ALA A 70 -16.60 -7.41 0.25
N ARG A 71 -15.58 -8.01 0.88
CA ARG A 71 -15.06 -7.55 2.17
C ARG A 71 -14.22 -6.27 2.05
N PHE A 72 -13.50 -6.09 0.93
CA PHE A 72 -12.54 -5.01 0.76
C PHE A 72 -12.90 -4.04 -0.38
N ALA A 73 -14.08 -4.17 -0.94
CA ALA A 73 -14.48 -3.38 -2.11
C ALA A 73 -14.42 -1.87 -1.87
N GLU A 74 -14.60 -1.44 -0.63
CA GLU A 74 -14.61 -0.01 -0.28
C GLU A 74 -13.43 0.40 0.58
N LEU A 75 -12.43 -0.46 0.73
CA LEU A 75 -11.22 -0.13 1.48
C LEU A 75 -10.50 1.04 0.79
N PRO A 76 -10.25 2.16 1.50
CA PRO A 76 -9.54 3.28 0.89
C PRO A 76 -8.11 2.90 0.51
N VAL A 77 -7.73 3.20 -0.73
CA VAL A 77 -6.40 2.90 -1.25
C VAL A 77 -5.82 4.14 -1.91
N VAL A 78 -4.59 4.47 -1.55
CA VAL A 78 -3.79 5.50 -2.20
C VAL A 78 -2.69 4.79 -2.98
N MET A 79 -2.60 5.07 -4.28
CA MET A 79 -1.57 4.47 -5.12
C MET A 79 -0.34 5.37 -5.15
N ALA A 80 0.82 4.79 -4.88
CA ALA A 80 2.10 5.46 -5.00
C ALA A 80 2.81 4.94 -6.25
N THR A 81 3.31 5.83 -7.10
CA THR A 81 4.07 5.43 -8.28
C THR A 81 5.42 6.09 -8.29
N ALA A 82 6.45 5.35 -8.72
CA ALA A 82 7.73 5.93 -9.09
C ALA A 82 7.62 6.43 -10.51
N LYS A 83 7.88 7.73 -10.74
CA LYS A 83 7.78 8.31 -12.07
C LYS A 83 9.17 8.69 -12.59
N GLY A 84 9.59 8.00 -13.64
CA GLY A 84 10.87 8.28 -14.29
C GLY A 84 12.09 7.79 -13.52
N ALA A 85 13.27 8.17 -14.00
CA ALA A 85 14.56 7.86 -13.37
C ALA A 85 14.86 8.75 -12.17
N GLU A 86 13.96 9.64 -11.85
CA GLU A 86 14.11 10.58 -10.77
C GLU A 86 13.40 10.03 -9.53
N TYR A 87 13.86 10.42 -8.39
CA TYR A 87 13.47 9.89 -7.08
C TYR A 87 12.09 10.31 -6.61
N ASP A 88 11.27 10.82 -7.48
CA ASP A 88 9.97 11.33 -7.11
C ASP A 88 8.91 10.25 -7.19
N LYS A 89 8.65 9.61 -6.08
CA LYS A 89 7.38 8.94 -5.92
C LYS A 89 6.32 10.02 -5.80
N ILE A 90 5.67 10.28 -6.88
CA ILE A 90 4.49 11.13 -6.85
C ILE A 90 3.36 10.30 -6.27
N LEU A 91 2.90 10.71 -5.10
CA LEU A 91 1.63 10.26 -4.56
C LEU A 91 0.54 10.74 -5.52
N SER A 92 0.19 9.90 -6.45
CA SER A 92 -1.00 10.11 -7.21
C SER A 92 -2.16 9.69 -6.31
N LEU A 93 -2.84 10.66 -5.75
CA LEU A 93 -4.08 10.45 -5.02
C LEU A 93 -5.15 10.02 -6.01
N ILE A 94 -5.12 8.76 -6.40
CA ILE A 94 -6.27 8.18 -7.06
C ILE A 94 -7.14 7.61 -5.95
N HIS A 95 -8.09 8.41 -5.54
CA HIS A 95 -9.13 7.96 -4.66
C HIS A 95 -10.11 7.14 -5.51
N ILE A 96 -9.91 5.86 -5.49
CA ILE A 96 -10.85 4.96 -6.16
C ILE A 96 -11.75 4.33 -5.11
#